data_12fd812fd7b6ea8fed29d8ada3e4af56
#
_entry.id   12fd812fd7b6ea8fed29d8ada3e4af56
#
_cell.length_a   1.000
_cell.length_b   1.000
_cell.length_c   1.000
_cell.angle_alpha   90.00
_cell.angle_beta   90.00
_cell.angle_gamma   90.00
#
_symmetry.space_group_name_H-M   'P 1'
#
loop_
_entity.id
_entity.type
_entity.pdbx_description
1 polymer ?
#
loop_
_entity_poly.entity_id
_entity_poly.type
_entity_poly.pdbx_seq_one_letter_code
_entity_poly.pdbx_strand_id
1 'polypeptide(L)'
;MTKNFIIKTIIVLVLFLLNFSIANAKCKFMMDIGDKYTDSHKDKYGILYGEDDDQYAEVKFPAADFCPNDNFDDNFFIRYTFISDRLAAIQLFADNSIDNSATESMKLMKYAKRVYGDFDTGGNPQYYNNFNIWEKFQKYIVYNRKLIENIWDEEIYISSDKYYEELALYQSMSELIEPLEEEN
;
A
#
# COMPACT_ATOMS: atom_id res chain seq x y z
N MET A 1 8.11 56.25 6.41
CA MET A 1 7.33 55.10 7.03
C MET A 1 7.03 53.94 6.09
N THR A 2 7.16 54.05 4.79
CA THR A 2 6.74 53.07 3.78
C THR A 2 7.71 51.91 3.54
N LYS A 3 9.02 52.14 3.64
CA LYS A 3 10.04 51.14 3.30
C LYS A 3 10.06 49.91 4.25
N ASN A 4 9.90 50.17 5.54
CA ASN A 4 9.86 49.09 6.54
C ASN A 4 8.57 48.25 6.49
N PHE A 5 7.48 48.85 6.00
CA PHE A 5 6.21 48.11 5.81
C PHE A 5 6.31 47.13 4.64
N ILE A 6 6.89 47.58 3.52
CA ILE A 6 7.09 46.72 2.33
C ILE A 6 7.99 45.52 2.65
N ILE A 7 9.10 45.76 3.38
CA ILE A 7 10.01 44.66 3.77
C ILE A 7 9.32 43.65 4.65
N LYS A 8 8.53 44.08 5.64
CA LYS A 8 7.78 43.14 6.50
C LYS A 8 6.74 42.36 5.73
N THR A 9 6.06 42.99 4.76
CA THR A 9 5.05 42.29 3.93
C THR A 9 5.71 41.26 3.02
N ILE A 10 6.89 41.54 2.46
CA ILE A 10 7.65 40.59 1.63
C ILE A 10 8.12 39.40 2.47
N ILE A 11 8.61 39.64 3.68
CA ILE A 11 9.07 38.56 4.58
C ILE A 11 7.90 37.63 4.95
N VAL A 12 6.73 38.18 5.26
CA VAL A 12 5.53 37.38 5.56
C VAL A 12 5.09 36.58 4.34
N LEU A 13 5.13 37.16 3.14
CA LEU A 13 4.78 36.47 1.90
C LEU A 13 5.75 35.34 1.60
N VAL A 14 7.05 35.55 1.78
CA VAL A 14 8.09 34.52 1.59
C VAL A 14 7.94 33.39 2.61
N LEU A 15 7.66 33.71 3.87
CA LEU A 15 7.36 32.70 4.90
C LEU A 15 6.09 31.92 4.60
N PHE A 16 5.08 32.55 3.99
CA PHE A 16 3.85 31.86 3.56
C PHE A 16 4.10 30.95 2.36
N LEU A 17 4.97 31.34 1.44
CA LEU A 17 5.37 30.52 0.29
C LEU A 17 6.26 29.33 0.69
N LEU A 18 7.01 29.43 1.78
CA LEU A 18 7.83 28.32 2.31
C LEU A 18 6.98 27.23 3.03
N ASN A 19 5.74 27.53 3.36
CA ASN A 19 4.77 26.57 3.90
C ASN A 19 3.97 25.82 2.81
N PHE A 20 4.36 25.91 1.52
CA PHE A 20 3.87 24.94 0.55
C PHE A 20 4.37 23.58 1.00
N SER A 21 3.50 22.90 1.74
CA SER A 21 3.63 21.51 2.10
C SER A 21 4.15 20.79 0.87
N ILE A 22 5.28 20.14 0.99
CA ILE A 22 5.69 19.10 0.04
C ILE A 22 4.48 18.18 0.01
N ALA A 23 3.70 18.27 -1.06
CA ALA A 23 2.56 17.39 -1.26
C ALA A 23 3.15 15.99 -1.20
N ASN A 24 2.94 15.30 -0.08
CA ASN A 24 3.42 13.95 0.11
C ASN A 24 2.75 13.11 -0.97
N ALA A 25 3.47 12.88 -2.06
CA ALA A 25 2.94 12.15 -3.18
C ALA A 25 2.62 10.74 -2.71
N LYS A 26 1.33 10.46 -2.63
CA LYS A 26 0.80 9.13 -2.34
C LYS A 26 0.82 8.31 -3.62
N CYS A 27 0.98 7.00 -3.52
CA CYS A 27 0.77 6.10 -4.65
C CYS A 27 -0.59 6.37 -5.30
N LYS A 28 -0.63 6.37 -6.62
CA LYS A 28 -1.87 6.53 -7.41
C LYS A 28 -2.40 5.14 -7.74
N PHE A 29 -3.09 4.55 -6.78
CA PHE A 29 -3.71 3.25 -7.01
C PHE A 29 -4.69 3.30 -8.19
N MET A 30 -4.85 2.16 -8.83
CA MET A 30 -5.68 2.03 -10.04
C MET A 30 -7.15 2.33 -9.75
N MET A 31 -7.63 2.00 -8.56
CA MET A 31 -9.02 2.14 -8.12
C MET A 31 -9.09 2.42 -6.61
N ASP A 32 -10.23 2.88 -6.14
CA ASP A 32 -10.55 2.95 -4.70
C ASP A 32 -11.28 1.68 -4.23
N ILE A 33 -11.14 1.37 -2.92
CA ILE A 33 -11.84 0.24 -2.30
C ILE A 33 -13.35 0.37 -2.52
N GLY A 34 -13.97 -0.69 -3.03
CA GLY A 34 -15.38 -0.76 -3.36
C GLY A 34 -15.74 -0.40 -4.80
N ASP A 35 -14.82 0.19 -5.55
CA ASP A 35 -15.04 0.49 -6.97
C ASP A 35 -15.22 -0.80 -7.77
N LYS A 36 -16.09 -0.71 -8.79
CA LYS A 36 -16.34 -1.83 -9.69
C LYS A 36 -15.30 -1.84 -10.81
N TYR A 37 -14.72 -3.00 -11.08
CA TYR A 37 -13.87 -3.22 -12.25
C TYR A 37 -14.73 -3.21 -13.52
N THR A 38 -14.36 -2.38 -14.49
CA THR A 38 -15.11 -2.14 -15.71
C THR A 38 -14.29 -2.43 -16.96
N ASP A 39 -14.91 -2.46 -18.14
CA ASP A 39 -14.20 -2.68 -19.41
C ASP A 39 -13.08 -1.66 -19.65
N SER A 40 -13.25 -0.42 -19.20
CA SER A 40 -12.18 0.59 -19.29
C SER A 40 -10.94 0.23 -18.44
N HIS A 41 -11.12 -0.50 -17.35
CA HIS A 41 -10.00 -1.03 -16.56
C HIS A 41 -9.38 -2.23 -17.28
N LYS A 42 -10.19 -3.10 -17.90
CA LYS A 42 -9.69 -4.22 -18.72
C LYS A 42 -8.82 -3.74 -19.86
N ASP A 43 -9.25 -2.70 -20.59
CA ASP A 43 -8.48 -2.13 -21.69
C ASP A 43 -7.13 -1.56 -21.24
N LYS A 44 -7.08 -0.98 -20.05
CA LYS A 44 -5.88 -0.34 -19.53
C LYS A 44 -4.91 -1.29 -18.80
N TYR A 45 -5.44 -2.26 -18.06
CA TYR A 45 -4.65 -3.10 -17.16
C TYR A 45 -4.66 -4.59 -17.53
N GLY A 46 -5.41 -4.96 -18.57
CA GLY A 46 -5.55 -6.34 -19.04
C GLY A 46 -6.72 -7.09 -18.39
N ILE A 47 -6.88 -8.34 -18.81
CA ILE A 47 -7.91 -9.24 -18.27
C ILE A 47 -7.45 -9.73 -16.91
N LEU A 48 -8.22 -9.46 -15.88
CA LEU A 48 -7.92 -9.82 -14.50
C LEU A 48 -8.58 -11.11 -14.05
N TYR A 49 -9.55 -11.62 -14.81
CA TYR A 49 -10.34 -12.79 -14.41
C TYR A 49 -10.12 -13.94 -15.36
N GLY A 50 -10.09 -15.15 -14.80
CA GLY A 50 -10.34 -16.37 -15.55
C GLY A 50 -11.75 -16.37 -16.17
N GLU A 51 -11.96 -17.16 -17.18
CA GLU A 51 -13.20 -17.16 -17.98
C GLU A 51 -14.44 -17.69 -17.24
N ASP A 52 -14.28 -18.27 -16.06
CA ASP A 52 -15.36 -18.92 -15.30
C ASP A 52 -15.56 -18.25 -13.95
N ASP A 53 -16.73 -17.66 -13.73
CA ASP A 53 -17.44 -17.30 -12.48
C ASP A 53 -16.63 -17.14 -11.16
N ASP A 54 -15.36 -16.79 -11.27
CA ASP A 54 -14.51 -16.65 -10.09
C ASP A 54 -14.94 -15.46 -9.26
N GLN A 55 -15.56 -15.77 -8.13
CA GLN A 55 -15.95 -14.78 -7.14
C GLN A 55 -14.74 -13.94 -6.67
N TYR A 56 -13.53 -14.49 -6.80
CA TYR A 56 -12.28 -13.89 -6.34
C TYR A 56 -11.27 -13.80 -7.49
N ALA A 57 -10.53 -12.68 -7.53
CA ALA A 57 -9.42 -12.50 -8.46
C ALA A 57 -8.32 -11.64 -7.85
N GLU A 58 -7.08 -11.96 -8.15
CA GLU A 58 -5.92 -11.17 -7.75
C GLU A 58 -5.07 -10.78 -8.95
N VAL A 59 -4.50 -9.56 -8.87
CA VAL A 59 -3.49 -9.11 -9.83
C VAL A 59 -2.36 -8.42 -9.11
N LYS A 60 -1.15 -8.69 -9.58
CA LYS A 60 0.09 -8.15 -9.03
C LYS A 60 0.79 -7.27 -10.07
N PHE A 61 1.21 -6.08 -9.65
CA PHE A 61 1.97 -5.13 -10.47
C PHE A 61 3.21 -4.64 -9.74
N PRO A 62 4.26 -4.21 -10.44
CA PRO A 62 5.37 -3.48 -9.83
C PRO A 62 4.87 -2.21 -9.13
N ALA A 63 5.34 -1.97 -7.91
CA ALA A 63 4.93 -0.77 -7.16
C ALA A 63 5.37 0.53 -7.84
N ALA A 64 6.47 0.52 -8.58
CA ALA A 64 6.99 1.66 -9.31
C ALA A 64 5.97 2.26 -10.30
N ASP A 65 5.09 1.44 -10.89
CA ASP A 65 4.09 1.87 -11.86
C ASP A 65 3.03 2.81 -11.24
N PHE A 66 2.79 2.67 -9.95
CA PHE A 66 1.77 3.42 -9.21
C PHE A 66 2.34 4.41 -8.20
N CYS A 67 3.61 4.26 -7.86
CA CYS A 67 4.30 5.02 -6.82
C CYS A 67 5.58 5.70 -7.35
N PRO A 68 5.52 6.52 -8.43
CA PRO A 68 6.72 7.00 -9.14
C PRO A 68 7.64 7.87 -8.30
N ASN A 69 7.17 8.39 -7.17
CA ASN A 69 7.97 9.29 -6.31
C ASN A 69 8.59 8.58 -5.10
N ASP A 70 8.39 7.29 -4.94
CA ASP A 70 8.78 6.56 -3.73
C ASP A 70 10.05 5.72 -3.89
N ASN A 71 10.62 5.70 -5.09
CA ASN A 71 11.83 4.93 -5.42
C ASN A 71 11.74 3.45 -4.98
N PHE A 72 10.54 2.88 -5.12
CA PHE A 72 10.39 1.45 -4.98
C PHE A 72 11.13 0.75 -6.12
N ASP A 73 11.97 -0.21 -5.79
CA ASP A 73 12.67 -1.06 -6.76
C ASP A 73 11.82 -2.28 -7.14
N ASP A 74 12.41 -3.16 -7.93
CA ASP A 74 11.73 -4.33 -8.50
C ASP A 74 11.28 -5.37 -7.45
N ASN A 75 11.65 -5.18 -6.18
CA ASN A 75 11.22 -6.04 -5.07
C ASN A 75 9.97 -5.53 -4.35
N PHE A 76 9.36 -4.44 -4.82
CA PHE A 76 8.10 -3.94 -4.26
C PHE A 76 6.96 -4.10 -5.25
N PHE A 77 5.86 -4.63 -4.76
CA PHE A 77 4.68 -4.94 -5.58
C PHE A 77 3.42 -4.37 -4.96
N ILE A 78 2.42 -4.17 -5.83
CA ILE A 78 1.03 -3.91 -5.42
C ILE A 78 0.19 -5.08 -5.90
N ARG A 79 -0.57 -5.65 -4.96
CA ARG A 79 -1.60 -6.65 -5.23
C ARG A 79 -2.96 -6.00 -5.06
N TYR A 80 -3.85 -6.24 -6.00
CA TYR A 80 -5.25 -5.86 -5.93
C TYR A 80 -6.08 -7.13 -5.84
N THR A 81 -6.91 -7.23 -4.80
CA THR A 81 -7.82 -8.36 -4.61
C THR A 81 -9.24 -7.91 -4.90
N PHE A 82 -9.90 -8.60 -5.80
CA PHE A 82 -11.27 -8.34 -6.20
C PHE A 82 -12.20 -9.42 -5.69
N ILE A 83 -13.40 -9.00 -5.28
CA ILE A 83 -14.51 -9.87 -4.90
C ILE A 83 -15.73 -9.42 -5.68
N SER A 84 -16.32 -10.33 -6.48
CA SER A 84 -17.49 -10.04 -7.31
C SER A 84 -17.34 -8.75 -8.13
N ASP A 85 -16.26 -8.64 -8.89
CA ASP A 85 -15.88 -7.46 -9.70
C ASP A 85 -15.59 -6.17 -8.91
N ARG A 86 -15.48 -6.21 -7.58
CA ARG A 86 -15.20 -5.02 -6.79
C ARG A 86 -13.85 -5.12 -6.11
N LEU A 87 -13.13 -4.01 -6.11
CA LEU A 87 -11.87 -3.95 -5.38
C LEU A 87 -12.12 -4.06 -3.87
N ALA A 88 -11.70 -5.18 -3.30
CA ALA A 88 -11.87 -5.50 -1.89
C ALA A 88 -10.65 -5.13 -1.06
N ALA A 89 -9.42 -5.35 -1.60
CA ALA A 89 -8.19 -5.01 -0.91
C ALA A 89 -7.10 -4.51 -1.87
N ILE A 90 -6.20 -3.69 -1.32
CA ILE A 90 -4.93 -3.28 -1.92
C ILE A 90 -3.83 -3.65 -0.94
N GLN A 91 -2.83 -4.38 -1.40
CA GLN A 91 -1.66 -4.76 -0.64
C GLN A 91 -0.42 -4.21 -1.34
N LEU A 92 0.31 -3.30 -0.69
CA LEU A 92 1.64 -2.85 -1.13
C LEU A 92 2.66 -3.56 -0.26
N PHE A 93 3.51 -4.40 -0.83
CA PHE A 93 4.37 -5.29 -0.07
C PHE A 93 5.79 -5.40 -0.63
N ALA A 94 6.71 -5.80 0.25
CA ALA A 94 8.09 -6.13 -0.07
C ALA A 94 8.20 -7.63 -0.35
N ASP A 95 8.73 -8.00 -1.52
CA ASP A 95 9.04 -9.39 -1.85
C ASP A 95 10.44 -9.73 -1.32
N ASN A 96 10.49 -10.49 -0.24
CA ASN A 96 11.69 -10.95 0.43
C ASN A 96 11.97 -12.45 0.18
N SER A 97 11.47 -13.01 -0.92
CA SER A 97 11.57 -14.45 -1.22
C SER A 97 13.01 -14.97 -1.33
N ILE A 98 13.98 -14.10 -1.62
CA ILE A 98 15.39 -14.46 -1.80
C ILE A 98 16.21 -14.01 -0.58
N ASP A 99 16.00 -12.77 -0.14
CA ASP A 99 16.68 -12.16 0.99
C ASP A 99 15.80 -11.04 1.59
N ASN A 100 16.26 -10.43 2.66
CA ASN A 100 15.52 -9.36 3.35
C ASN A 100 15.84 -7.95 2.84
N SER A 101 16.52 -7.80 1.70
CA SER A 101 17.05 -6.51 1.24
C SER A 101 15.96 -5.45 1.01
N ALA A 102 14.80 -5.86 0.51
CA ALA A 102 13.68 -4.96 0.32
C ALA A 102 13.21 -4.33 1.65
N THR A 103 12.94 -5.15 2.65
CA THR A 103 12.52 -4.70 3.98
C THR A 103 13.64 -3.97 4.74
N GLU A 104 14.89 -4.40 4.61
CA GLU A 104 16.06 -3.74 5.22
C GLU A 104 16.25 -2.31 4.70
N SER A 105 15.83 -2.01 3.49
CA SER A 105 15.81 -0.67 2.93
C SER A 105 14.90 0.31 3.68
N MET A 106 13.92 -0.21 4.44
CA MET A 106 12.90 0.51 5.20
C MET A 106 12.07 1.48 4.34
N LYS A 107 11.98 1.25 3.03
CA LYS A 107 11.24 2.12 2.11
C LYS A 107 9.75 2.10 2.42
N LEU A 108 9.20 0.90 2.68
CA LEU A 108 7.78 0.73 2.96
C LEU A 108 7.37 1.36 4.29
N MET A 109 8.18 1.18 5.35
CA MET A 109 7.96 1.85 6.64
C MET A 109 8.00 3.38 6.50
N LYS A 110 8.99 3.91 5.78
CA LYS A 110 9.09 5.36 5.54
C LYS A 110 7.89 5.89 4.76
N TYR A 111 7.44 5.14 3.76
CA TYR A 111 6.23 5.48 3.01
C TYR A 111 5.00 5.47 3.91
N ALA A 112 4.78 4.42 4.72
CA ALA A 112 3.67 4.31 5.65
C ALA A 112 3.60 5.50 6.61
N LYS A 113 4.71 5.81 7.29
CA LYS A 113 4.82 6.96 8.21
C LYS A 113 4.51 8.29 7.52
N ARG A 114 5.06 8.51 6.34
CA ARG A 114 4.87 9.75 5.58
C ARG A 114 3.43 9.95 5.10
N VAL A 115 2.77 8.89 4.63
CA VAL A 115 1.48 8.98 3.94
C VAL A 115 0.29 8.84 4.89
N TYR A 116 0.41 7.96 5.87
CA TYR A 116 -0.71 7.64 6.76
C TYR A 116 -0.58 8.26 8.15
N GLY A 117 0.64 8.58 8.56
CA GLY A 117 0.96 9.20 9.86
C GLY A 117 2.02 8.40 10.59
N ASP A 118 2.79 9.09 11.43
CA ASP A 118 3.87 8.48 12.20
C ASP A 118 3.33 7.51 13.25
N PHE A 119 4.14 6.52 13.61
CA PHE A 119 3.85 5.53 14.64
C PHE A 119 5.13 5.13 15.36
N ASP A 120 4.98 4.66 16.60
CA ASP A 120 6.11 4.24 17.41
C ASP A 120 6.71 2.92 16.91
N THR A 121 7.97 2.96 16.57
CA THR A 121 8.76 1.79 16.14
C THR A 121 9.80 1.40 17.17
N GLY A 122 9.79 1.99 18.36
CA GLY A 122 10.79 1.82 19.38
C GLY A 122 12.14 2.48 19.06
N GLY A 123 13.15 2.16 19.85
CA GLY A 123 14.48 2.78 19.74
C GLY A 123 15.26 2.36 18.48
N ASN A 124 14.93 1.23 17.87
CA ASN A 124 15.55 0.78 16.63
C ASN A 124 14.51 0.27 15.64
N PRO A 125 14.13 1.09 14.63
CA PRO A 125 13.11 0.73 13.66
C PRO A 125 13.42 -0.52 12.82
N GLN A 126 14.69 -0.91 12.67
CA GLN A 126 15.06 -2.11 11.93
C GLN A 126 14.55 -3.41 12.58
N TYR A 127 14.36 -3.38 13.91
CA TYR A 127 13.83 -4.52 14.66
C TYR A 127 12.34 -4.41 14.97
N TYR A 128 11.64 -3.44 14.37
CA TYR A 128 10.20 -3.34 14.53
C TYR A 128 9.55 -4.62 13.98
N ASN A 129 8.86 -5.35 14.84
CA ASN A 129 8.20 -6.62 14.54
C ASN A 129 6.79 -6.56 15.11
N ASN A 130 5.90 -5.83 14.46
CA ASN A 130 4.56 -5.53 14.91
C ASN A 130 3.74 -4.94 13.76
N PHE A 131 2.51 -4.53 14.04
CA PHE A 131 1.63 -3.81 13.12
C PHE A 131 1.20 -2.47 13.68
N ASN A 132 0.75 -1.59 12.78
CA ASN A 132 0.07 -0.34 13.14
C ASN A 132 -1.15 -0.15 12.24
N ILE A 133 -2.24 0.36 12.83
CA ILE A 133 -3.52 0.53 12.13
C ILE A 133 -3.90 2.01 12.10
N TRP A 134 -4.36 2.47 10.94
CA TRP A 134 -5.01 3.76 10.77
C TRP A 134 -6.43 3.54 10.26
N GLU A 135 -7.41 4.05 10.97
CA GLU A 135 -8.80 4.09 10.54
C GLU A 135 -9.09 5.42 9.82
N LYS A 136 -9.56 5.34 8.58
CA LYS A 136 -9.90 6.52 7.77
C LYS A 136 -11.19 6.26 7.01
N PHE A 137 -12.26 6.89 7.46
CA PHE A 137 -13.57 6.89 6.80
C PHE A 137 -13.89 5.62 6.02
N GLN A 138 -14.50 4.64 6.65
CA GLN A 138 -14.90 3.34 6.08
C GLN A 138 -13.75 2.47 5.51
N LYS A 139 -12.51 2.86 5.71
CA LYS A 139 -11.33 2.11 5.32
C LYS A 139 -10.40 1.95 6.51
N TYR A 140 -9.74 0.83 6.59
CA TYR A 140 -8.60 0.64 7.46
C TYR A 140 -7.34 0.43 6.65
N ILE A 141 -6.24 0.94 7.17
CA ILE A 141 -4.90 0.77 6.61
C ILE A 141 -4.07 0.10 7.71
N VAL A 142 -3.47 -1.01 7.39
CA VAL A 142 -2.58 -1.74 8.30
C VAL A 142 -1.18 -1.73 7.71
N TYR A 143 -0.22 -1.19 8.43
CA TYR A 143 1.17 -1.50 8.17
C TYR A 143 1.55 -2.69 9.05
N ASN A 144 2.01 -3.74 8.44
CA ASN A 144 2.46 -4.96 9.10
C ASN A 144 3.93 -5.20 8.76
N ARG A 145 4.71 -5.59 9.76
CA ARG A 145 6.09 -6.04 9.58
C ARG A 145 6.37 -7.15 10.59
N LYS A 146 6.53 -8.36 10.10
CA LYS A 146 6.66 -9.56 10.92
C LYS A 146 7.83 -10.39 10.44
N LEU A 147 8.63 -10.88 11.38
CA LEU A 147 9.70 -11.83 11.10
C LEU A 147 9.15 -13.25 11.22
N ILE A 148 9.17 -13.99 10.11
CA ILE A 148 8.71 -15.38 10.02
C ILE A 148 9.89 -16.20 9.48
N GLU A 149 10.39 -17.17 10.25
CA GLU A 149 11.46 -18.07 9.82
C GLU A 149 12.71 -17.36 9.24
N ASN A 150 13.08 -16.21 9.82
CA ASN A 150 14.17 -15.33 9.38
C ASN A 150 13.90 -14.53 8.08
N ILE A 151 12.70 -14.59 7.54
CA ILE A 151 12.26 -13.75 6.42
C ILE A 151 11.29 -12.69 6.96
N TRP A 152 11.49 -11.45 6.54
CA TRP A 152 10.56 -10.37 6.86
C TRP A 152 9.37 -10.41 5.91
N ASP A 153 8.19 -10.49 6.51
CA ASP A 153 6.92 -10.16 5.85
C ASP A 153 6.60 -8.70 6.14
N GLU A 154 6.62 -7.85 5.13
CA GLU A 154 6.38 -6.41 5.28
C GLU A 154 5.41 -5.90 4.23
N GLU A 155 4.30 -5.33 4.71
CA GLU A 155 3.22 -4.87 3.85
C GLU A 155 2.47 -3.64 4.38
N ILE A 156 1.77 -2.97 3.48
CA ILE A 156 0.68 -2.05 3.78
C ILE A 156 -0.58 -2.63 3.16
N TYR A 157 -1.52 -3.00 4.00
CA TYR A 157 -2.82 -3.55 3.61
C TYR A 157 -3.91 -2.50 3.75
N ILE A 158 -4.73 -2.31 2.72
CA ILE A 158 -5.83 -1.34 2.68
C ILE A 158 -7.10 -2.07 2.30
N SER A 159 -8.12 -1.98 3.15
CA SER A 159 -9.44 -2.55 2.89
C SER A 159 -10.53 -1.79 3.65
N SER A 160 -11.72 -2.36 3.73
CA SER A 160 -12.83 -1.84 4.53
C SER A 160 -13.55 -2.97 5.26
N ASP A 161 -14.25 -2.61 6.34
CA ASP A 161 -15.01 -3.58 7.16
C ASP A 161 -16.02 -4.37 6.33
N LYS A 162 -16.52 -3.78 5.24
CA LYS A 162 -17.47 -4.43 4.34
C LYS A 162 -16.95 -5.74 3.74
N TYR A 163 -15.64 -5.84 3.49
CA TYR A 163 -15.03 -6.99 2.83
C TYR A 163 -14.31 -7.94 3.81
N TYR A 164 -14.35 -7.63 5.10
CA TYR A 164 -13.58 -8.37 6.10
C TYR A 164 -13.89 -9.89 6.12
N GLU A 165 -15.17 -10.25 6.17
CA GLU A 165 -15.57 -11.66 6.25
C GLU A 165 -15.25 -12.43 4.96
N GLU A 166 -15.49 -11.81 3.80
CA GLU A 166 -15.26 -12.41 2.49
C GLU A 166 -13.75 -12.59 2.22
N LEU A 167 -12.91 -11.61 2.61
CA LEU A 167 -11.46 -11.71 2.50
C LEU A 167 -10.89 -12.78 3.45
N ALA A 168 -11.40 -12.88 4.68
CA ALA A 168 -10.98 -13.91 5.63
C ALA A 168 -11.33 -15.32 5.12
N LEU A 169 -12.49 -15.47 4.49
CA LEU A 169 -12.88 -16.74 3.85
C LEU A 169 -11.95 -17.09 2.69
N TYR A 170 -11.67 -16.12 1.81
CA TYR A 170 -10.77 -16.30 0.66
C TYR A 170 -9.36 -16.73 1.11
N GLN A 171 -8.78 -16.05 2.09
CA GLN A 171 -7.46 -16.41 2.63
C GLN A 171 -7.44 -17.83 3.22
N SER A 172 -8.47 -18.21 3.97
CA SER A 172 -8.56 -19.56 4.53
C SER A 172 -8.68 -20.65 3.45
N MET A 173 -9.30 -20.34 2.32
CA MET A 173 -9.41 -21.26 1.19
C MET A 173 -8.07 -21.39 0.44
N SER A 174 -7.33 -20.29 0.22
CA SER A 174 -6.03 -20.32 -0.45
C SER A 174 -4.99 -21.14 0.33
N GLU A 175 -4.98 -21.02 1.67
CA GLU A 175 -4.10 -21.84 2.53
C GLU A 175 -4.40 -23.34 2.48
N LEU A 176 -5.62 -23.73 2.10
CA LEU A 176 -6.01 -25.16 1.97
C LEU A 176 -5.63 -25.76 0.60
N ILE A 177 -5.42 -24.93 -0.42
CA ILE A 177 -5.18 -25.38 -1.80
C ILE A 177 -3.66 -25.54 -2.08
N GLU A 178 -2.80 -24.68 -1.52
CA GLU A 178 -1.35 -24.71 -1.75
C GLU A 178 -0.64 -26.06 -1.47
N PRO A 179 -1.04 -26.89 -0.47
CA PRO A 179 -0.34 -28.15 -0.21
C PRO A 179 -0.57 -29.27 -1.25
N LEU A 180 -1.52 -29.10 -2.19
CA LEU A 180 -1.88 -30.15 -3.13
C LEU A 180 -1.13 -30.08 -4.48
N GLU A 181 -0.44 -28.97 -4.76
CA GLU A 181 0.28 -28.81 -6.03
C GLU A 181 1.77 -29.25 -5.98
N GLU A 182 2.33 -29.50 -4.78
CA GLU A 182 3.73 -29.93 -4.62
C GLU A 182 3.96 -31.45 -4.73
N GLU A 183 2.94 -32.27 -4.94
CA GLU A 183 3.06 -33.75 -5.02
C GLU A 183 2.97 -34.34 -6.46
N ASN A 184 3.24 -33.56 -7.52
CA ASN A 184 3.28 -34.14 -8.87
C ASN A 184 4.57 -33.83 -9.62
#